data_8a6a9afe22f58ed15e36b65d3fa1c2f5
#
_entry.id   8a6a9afe22f58ed15e36b65d3fa1c2f5
#
_cell.length_a   1.000
_cell.length_b   1.000
_cell.length_c   1.000
_cell.angle_alpha   90.00
_cell.angle_beta   90.00
_cell.angle_gamma   90.00
#
_symmetry.space_group_name_H-M   'P 1'
#
loop_
_entity.id
_entity.type
_entity.pdbx_description
1 polymer ?
#
loop_
_entity_poly.entity_id
_entity_poly.type
_entity_poly.pdbx_seq_one_letter_code
_entity_poly.pdbx_strand_id
1 'polypeptide(L)'
;MHQTLVDIAQGNTDFSSVYARESGNEKRCYVLIAGDRGLAGGYNTNLFKCLEAASVNQDFLVLPIGKKAVEYSKRNGFACVTESFGEIADVSVADCFEMANLLCGEFKKGEFGHIDLCYTKFVSMLSQQPSAIPVLPLKDLTDKQDTKSYYVPLCHVPLCFQGLMTDELTTLSH
;
A
#
# COMPACT_ATOMS: atom_id res chain seq x y z
N MET A 1 -7.50 15.83 -4.60
CA MET A 1 -7.44 14.48 -5.16
C MET A 1 -8.50 13.55 -4.54
N HIS A 2 -8.52 13.28 -3.24
CA HIS A 2 -9.58 12.47 -2.58
C HIS A 2 -10.99 13.01 -2.86
N GLN A 3 -11.20 14.34 -2.78
CA GLN A 3 -12.48 14.98 -3.08
C GLN A 3 -12.91 14.76 -4.53
N THR A 4 -11.97 14.82 -5.48
CA THR A 4 -12.24 14.58 -6.90
C THR A 4 -12.68 13.11 -7.15
N LEU A 5 -12.08 12.14 -6.46
CA LEU A 5 -12.48 10.74 -6.55
C LEU A 5 -13.89 10.52 -5.97
N VAL A 6 -14.19 11.17 -4.84
CA VAL A 6 -15.52 11.14 -4.22
C VAL A 6 -16.56 11.78 -5.15
N ASP A 7 -16.23 12.91 -5.78
CA ASP A 7 -17.14 13.62 -6.70
C ASP A 7 -17.42 12.79 -7.96
N ILE A 8 -16.41 12.10 -8.50
CA ILE A 8 -16.57 11.18 -9.64
C ILE A 8 -17.42 9.96 -9.25
N ALA A 9 -17.18 9.36 -8.09
CA ALA A 9 -17.94 8.22 -7.60
C ALA A 9 -19.40 8.57 -7.28
N GLN A 10 -19.66 9.78 -6.80
CA GLN A 10 -21.03 10.27 -6.52
C GLN A 10 -21.78 10.71 -7.78
N GLY A 11 -21.06 11.18 -8.81
CA GLY A 11 -21.67 11.62 -10.08
C GLY A 11 -21.99 10.48 -11.05
N ASN A 12 -21.45 9.29 -10.82
CA ASN A 12 -21.59 8.15 -11.73
C ASN A 12 -22.25 6.97 -10.99
N THR A 13 -23.54 6.76 -11.21
CA THR A 13 -24.32 5.67 -10.58
C THR A 13 -23.84 4.27 -11.00
N ASP A 14 -23.06 4.18 -12.06
CA ASP A 14 -22.48 2.94 -12.60
C ASP A 14 -20.95 2.84 -12.40
N PHE A 15 -20.37 3.50 -11.38
CA PHE A 15 -18.94 3.40 -11.10
C PHE A 15 -18.56 1.97 -10.68
N SER A 16 -18.21 1.18 -11.69
CA SER A 16 -17.85 -0.23 -11.59
C SER A 16 -16.35 -0.42 -11.89
N SER A 17 -15.50 0.21 -11.10
CA SER A 17 -14.06 -0.03 -11.20
C SER A 17 -13.69 -1.40 -10.64
N VAL A 18 -12.80 -2.13 -11.32
CA VAL A 18 -12.20 -3.38 -10.82
C VAL A 18 -11.55 -3.17 -9.45
N TYR A 19 -11.03 -1.98 -9.19
CA TYR A 19 -10.38 -1.60 -7.94
C TYR A 19 -11.33 -1.28 -6.79
N ALA A 20 -12.63 -1.08 -7.08
CA ALA A 20 -13.65 -0.82 -6.07
C ALA A 20 -14.44 -2.09 -5.71
N ARG A 21 -14.29 -3.17 -6.47
CA ARG A 21 -15.00 -4.43 -6.21
C ARG A 21 -14.23 -5.29 -5.22
N GLU A 22 -14.95 -5.89 -4.30
CA GLU A 22 -14.43 -7.01 -3.54
C GLU A 22 -14.29 -8.21 -4.48
N SER A 23 -13.07 -8.73 -4.60
CA SER A 23 -12.77 -9.83 -5.54
C SER A 23 -13.24 -11.20 -5.05
N GLY A 24 -13.74 -11.30 -3.81
CA GLY A 24 -14.01 -12.59 -3.15
C GLY A 24 -12.75 -13.37 -2.77
N ASN A 25 -11.57 -12.87 -3.12
CA ASN A 25 -10.28 -13.44 -2.70
C ASN A 25 -9.81 -12.73 -1.43
N GLU A 26 -9.75 -13.45 -0.32
CA GLU A 26 -9.33 -12.93 0.99
C GLU A 26 -7.81 -12.80 1.14
N LYS A 27 -7.02 -13.32 0.18
CA LYS A 27 -5.57 -13.21 0.20
C LYS A 27 -5.12 -11.76 0.11
N ARG A 28 -4.14 -11.39 0.93
CA ARG A 28 -3.63 -10.02 1.04
C ARG A 28 -2.24 -9.88 0.46
N CYS A 29 -1.95 -8.70 -0.06
CA CYS A 29 -0.59 -8.27 -0.40
C CYS A 29 -0.19 -7.11 0.52
N TYR A 30 0.83 -7.33 1.34
CA TYR A 30 1.39 -6.28 2.19
C TYR A 30 2.59 -5.64 1.52
N VAL A 31 2.49 -4.35 1.19
CA VAL A 31 3.63 -3.54 0.76
C VAL A 31 4.37 -3.08 2.01
N LEU A 32 5.50 -3.72 2.31
CA LEU A 32 6.27 -3.50 3.55
C LEU A 32 7.44 -2.55 3.29
N ILE A 33 7.34 -1.32 3.78
CA ILE A 33 8.37 -0.29 3.61
C ILE A 33 9.20 -0.16 4.89
N ALA A 34 10.42 -0.71 4.88
CA ALA A 34 11.35 -0.62 6.00
C ALA A 34 12.67 0.05 5.58
N GLY A 35 13.46 0.50 6.54
CA GLY A 35 14.75 1.13 6.26
C GLY A 35 15.80 0.13 5.77
N ASP A 36 16.89 0.67 5.17
CA ASP A 36 18.05 -0.13 4.75
C ASP A 36 18.98 -0.44 5.92
N ARG A 37 18.98 0.40 6.94
CA ARG A 37 19.83 0.29 8.11
C ARG A 37 19.04 -0.08 9.35
N GLY A 38 19.73 -0.70 10.32
CA GLY A 38 19.21 -0.81 11.67
C GLY A 38 19.16 0.58 12.30
N LEU A 39 17.95 1.05 12.60
CA LEU A 39 17.74 2.31 13.30
C LEU A 39 17.58 2.03 14.79
N ALA A 40 18.20 2.87 15.64
CA ALA A 40 17.94 2.86 17.07
C ALA A 40 16.45 3.17 17.35
N GLY A 41 15.90 2.66 18.45
CA GLY A 41 14.53 2.96 18.85
C GLY A 41 13.44 2.04 18.29
N GLY A 42 13.79 0.92 17.67
CA GLY A 42 12.82 -0.10 17.29
C GLY A 42 12.00 0.22 16.04
N TYR A 43 12.42 1.19 15.21
CA TYR A 43 11.73 1.61 13.98
C TYR A 43 11.25 0.42 13.12
N ASN A 44 12.19 -0.41 12.65
CA ASN A 44 11.87 -1.57 11.84
C ASN A 44 11.17 -2.66 12.65
N THR A 45 11.60 -2.89 13.90
CA THR A 45 11.01 -3.93 14.77
C THR A 45 9.54 -3.67 15.07
N ASN A 46 9.17 -2.43 15.33
CA ASN A 46 7.78 -2.07 15.59
C ASN A 46 6.91 -2.18 14.34
N LEU A 47 7.47 -1.86 13.17
CA LEU A 47 6.80 -2.07 11.88
C LEU A 47 6.54 -3.56 11.62
N PHE A 48 7.51 -4.41 11.88
CA PHE A 48 7.37 -5.86 11.70
C PHE A 48 6.32 -6.46 12.63
N LYS A 49 6.28 -6.03 13.89
CA LYS A 49 5.19 -6.40 14.83
C LYS A 49 3.82 -5.93 14.35
N CYS A 50 3.75 -4.75 13.71
CA CYS A 50 2.51 -4.25 13.12
C CYS A 50 2.05 -5.15 11.96
N LEU A 51 2.97 -5.58 11.09
CA LEU A 51 2.68 -6.54 10.03
C LEU A 51 2.21 -7.88 10.62
N GLU A 52 2.93 -8.43 11.60
CA GLU A 52 2.56 -9.69 12.28
C GLU A 52 1.15 -9.62 12.86
N ALA A 53 0.81 -8.51 13.53
CA ALA A 53 -0.52 -8.31 14.10
C ALA A 53 -1.60 -8.18 13.01
N ALA A 54 -1.30 -7.53 11.89
CA ALA A 54 -2.23 -7.35 10.77
C ALA A 54 -2.45 -8.65 9.98
N SER A 55 -1.48 -9.56 9.93
CA SER A 55 -1.51 -10.76 9.11
C SER A 55 -1.92 -12.05 9.86
N VAL A 56 -2.35 -11.93 11.12
CA VAL A 56 -2.75 -13.10 11.91
C VAL A 56 -3.87 -13.89 11.23
N ASN A 57 -3.64 -15.20 11.06
CA ASN A 57 -4.59 -16.13 10.42
C ASN A 57 -5.01 -15.77 9.00
N GLN A 58 -4.16 -15.08 8.24
CA GLN A 58 -4.42 -14.70 6.87
C GLN A 58 -3.40 -15.33 5.92
N ASP A 59 -3.84 -15.69 4.71
CA ASP A 59 -2.95 -15.97 3.59
C ASP A 59 -2.50 -14.65 2.97
N PHE A 60 -1.19 -14.46 2.82
CA PHE A 60 -0.66 -13.20 2.33
C PHE A 60 0.63 -13.34 1.54
N LEU A 61 0.88 -12.33 0.71
CA LEU A 61 2.14 -12.07 0.03
C LEU A 61 2.75 -10.79 0.58
N VAL A 62 4.04 -10.62 0.39
CA VAL A 62 4.75 -9.39 0.76
C VAL A 62 5.43 -8.80 -0.47
N LEU A 63 5.31 -7.49 -0.65
CA LEU A 63 6.21 -6.70 -1.50
C LEU A 63 7.17 -5.94 -0.58
N PRO A 64 8.38 -6.46 -0.34
CA PRO A 64 9.32 -5.82 0.56
C PRO A 64 10.08 -4.70 -0.15
N ILE A 65 10.14 -3.53 0.48
CA ILE A 65 10.89 -2.36 0.05
C ILE A 65 11.90 -1.99 1.13
N GLY A 66 13.18 -1.97 0.78
CA GLY A 66 14.30 -1.73 1.69
C GLY A 66 14.93 -3.01 2.24
N LYS A 67 16.25 -2.94 2.54
CA LYS A 67 17.06 -4.11 2.99
C LYS A 67 16.44 -4.84 4.17
N LYS A 68 15.96 -4.11 5.17
CA LYS A 68 15.41 -4.73 6.38
C LYS A 68 14.07 -5.42 6.12
N ALA A 69 13.26 -4.94 5.18
CA ALA A 69 12.04 -5.62 4.76
C ALA A 69 12.37 -6.95 4.05
N VAL A 70 13.32 -6.94 3.11
CA VAL A 70 13.76 -8.15 2.39
C VAL A 70 14.37 -9.18 3.35
N GLU A 71 15.29 -8.76 4.21
CA GLU A 71 15.91 -9.65 5.22
C GLU A 71 14.86 -10.28 6.14
N TYR A 72 13.88 -9.48 6.58
CA TYR A 72 12.81 -9.93 7.46
C TYR A 72 11.90 -10.95 6.75
N SER A 73 11.48 -10.65 5.53
CA SER A 73 10.63 -11.54 4.72
C SER A 73 11.32 -12.90 4.47
N LYS A 74 12.60 -12.88 4.08
CA LYS A 74 13.40 -14.09 3.88
C LYS A 74 13.54 -14.93 5.14
N ARG A 75 13.87 -14.28 6.27
CA ARG A 75 14.06 -14.97 7.55
C ARG A 75 12.78 -15.66 8.03
N ASN A 76 11.61 -15.09 7.75
CA ASN A 76 10.32 -15.65 8.15
C ASN A 76 9.69 -16.55 7.07
N GLY A 77 10.34 -16.71 5.91
CA GLY A 77 9.84 -17.55 4.82
C GLY A 77 8.57 -16.99 4.17
N PHE A 78 8.36 -15.69 4.17
CA PHE A 78 7.19 -15.08 3.54
C PHE A 78 7.30 -15.18 2.02
N ALA A 79 6.18 -15.51 1.37
CA ALA A 79 6.09 -15.47 -0.08
C ALA A 79 6.10 -14.00 -0.54
N CYS A 80 7.04 -13.66 -1.43
CA CYS A 80 7.21 -12.30 -1.94
C CYS A 80 6.69 -12.18 -3.38
N VAL A 81 6.08 -11.06 -3.70
CA VAL A 81 5.68 -10.73 -5.09
C VAL A 81 6.93 -10.52 -5.94
N THR A 82 7.90 -9.79 -5.42
CA THR A 82 9.24 -9.59 -5.97
C THR A 82 10.20 -9.17 -4.86
N GLU A 83 11.50 -9.32 -5.09
CA GLU A 83 12.56 -8.81 -4.19
C GLU A 83 13.41 -7.74 -4.85
N SER A 84 12.97 -7.19 -5.99
CA SER A 84 13.75 -6.26 -6.80
C SER A 84 14.01 -4.91 -6.13
N PHE A 85 13.23 -4.54 -5.11
CA PHE A 85 13.31 -3.23 -4.44
C PHE A 85 14.04 -3.33 -3.09
N GLY A 86 15.18 -4.00 -3.09
CA GLY A 86 15.93 -4.34 -1.89
C GLY A 86 16.66 -3.18 -1.19
N GLU A 87 16.83 -2.01 -1.83
CA GLU A 87 17.44 -0.83 -1.24
C GLU A 87 16.53 0.38 -1.42
N ILE A 88 16.06 0.95 -0.32
CA ILE A 88 15.14 2.09 -0.38
C ILE A 88 15.82 3.35 -0.94
N ALA A 89 17.13 3.49 -0.72
CA ALA A 89 17.91 4.61 -1.21
C ALA A 89 17.98 4.66 -2.75
N ASP A 90 17.84 3.52 -3.42
CA ASP A 90 17.94 3.38 -4.87
C ASP A 90 16.56 3.43 -5.55
N VAL A 91 15.47 3.44 -4.77
CA VAL A 91 14.10 3.47 -5.33
C VAL A 91 13.83 4.82 -5.97
N SER A 92 13.68 4.81 -7.28
CA SER A 92 13.31 5.96 -8.09
C SER A 92 11.80 6.11 -8.24
N VAL A 93 11.35 7.22 -8.80
CA VAL A 93 9.94 7.42 -9.17
C VAL A 93 9.49 6.39 -10.21
N ALA A 94 10.39 6.02 -11.15
CA ALA A 94 10.11 5.00 -12.16
C ALA A 94 9.85 3.63 -11.52
N ASP A 95 10.67 3.24 -10.52
CA ASP A 95 10.47 1.99 -9.77
C ASP A 95 9.14 1.97 -9.04
N CYS A 96 8.71 3.12 -8.52
CA CYS A 96 7.40 3.23 -7.90
C CYS A 96 6.26 2.95 -8.89
N PHE A 97 6.33 3.49 -10.11
CA PHE A 97 5.36 3.17 -11.16
C PHE A 97 5.39 1.70 -11.55
N GLU A 98 6.59 1.11 -11.64
CA GLU A 98 6.74 -0.32 -11.90
C GLU A 98 6.09 -1.18 -10.81
N MET A 99 6.36 -0.88 -9.54
CA MET A 99 5.72 -1.54 -8.39
C MET A 99 4.20 -1.45 -8.45
N ALA A 100 3.69 -0.26 -8.71
CA ALA A 100 2.25 -0.04 -8.75
C ALA A 100 1.59 -0.78 -9.93
N ASN A 101 2.21 -0.77 -11.13
CA ASN A 101 1.73 -1.53 -12.28
C ASN A 101 1.74 -3.03 -12.00
N LEU A 102 2.79 -3.54 -11.36
CA LEU A 102 2.89 -4.94 -10.94
C LEU A 102 1.75 -5.30 -9.99
N LEU A 103 1.56 -4.52 -8.93
CA LEU A 103 0.51 -4.77 -7.93
C LEU A 103 -0.90 -4.69 -8.53
N CYS A 104 -1.17 -3.68 -9.35
CA CYS A 104 -2.44 -3.54 -10.04
C CYS A 104 -2.70 -4.68 -11.03
N GLY A 105 -1.65 -5.13 -11.73
CA GLY A 105 -1.72 -6.27 -12.64
C GLY A 105 -2.08 -7.56 -11.92
N GLU A 106 -1.40 -7.89 -10.82
CA GLU A 106 -1.66 -9.09 -10.02
C GLU A 106 -3.03 -9.03 -9.31
N PHE A 107 -3.45 -7.84 -8.86
CA PHE A 107 -4.77 -7.62 -8.31
C PHE A 107 -5.88 -7.89 -9.36
N LYS A 108 -5.72 -7.38 -10.59
CA LYS A 108 -6.65 -7.64 -11.70
C LYS A 108 -6.74 -9.13 -12.08
N LYS A 109 -5.64 -9.87 -11.96
CA LYS A 109 -5.59 -11.31 -12.18
C LYS A 109 -6.25 -12.11 -11.05
N GLY A 110 -6.47 -11.49 -9.90
CA GLY A 110 -7.06 -12.14 -8.72
C GLY A 110 -6.05 -12.95 -7.89
N GLU A 111 -4.76 -12.72 -8.02
CA GLU A 111 -3.72 -13.37 -7.20
C GLU A 111 -3.87 -13.01 -5.71
N PHE A 112 -4.38 -11.82 -5.44
CA PHE A 112 -4.81 -11.36 -4.12
C PHE A 112 -5.98 -10.39 -4.28
N GLY A 113 -6.81 -10.29 -3.25
CA GLY A 113 -8.00 -9.43 -3.26
C GLY A 113 -7.84 -8.15 -2.44
N HIS A 114 -6.74 -8.02 -1.71
CA HIS A 114 -6.48 -6.86 -0.86
C HIS A 114 -5.02 -6.41 -0.99
N ILE A 115 -4.81 -5.10 -0.96
CA ILE A 115 -3.47 -4.51 -0.86
C ILE A 115 -3.46 -3.60 0.35
N ASP A 116 -2.52 -3.85 1.27
CA ASP A 116 -2.30 -3.05 2.47
C ASP A 116 -0.88 -2.48 2.46
N LEU A 117 -0.74 -1.21 2.85
CA LEU A 117 0.54 -0.53 2.96
C LEU A 117 1.00 -0.52 4.41
N CYS A 118 2.12 -1.20 4.69
CA CYS A 118 2.77 -1.24 5.99
C CYS A 118 3.99 -0.31 6.00
N TYR A 119 3.92 0.76 6.79
CA TYR A 119 4.98 1.76 6.88
C TYR A 119 5.00 2.42 8.26
N THR A 120 6.06 3.16 8.55
CA THR A 120 6.15 3.94 9.79
C THR A 120 5.84 5.40 9.51
N LYS A 121 4.74 5.88 10.09
CA LYS A 121 4.33 7.28 10.02
C LYS A 121 5.22 8.12 10.93
N PHE A 122 5.82 9.17 10.37
CA PHE A 122 6.52 10.18 11.15
C PHE A 122 5.48 11.12 11.81
N VAL A 123 5.46 11.16 13.11
CA VAL A 123 4.58 12.05 13.89
C VAL A 123 5.40 13.23 14.45
N SER A 124 6.57 12.93 15.00
CA SER A 124 7.53 13.90 15.50
C SER A 124 8.92 13.27 15.61
N MET A 125 9.94 14.06 15.94
CA MET A 125 11.30 13.55 16.18
C MET A 125 11.35 12.46 17.27
N LEU A 126 10.44 12.51 18.22
CA LEU A 126 10.35 11.57 19.35
C LEU A 126 9.26 10.49 19.16
N SER A 127 8.40 10.64 18.16
CA SER A 127 7.25 9.74 17.96
C SER A 127 7.16 9.28 16.53
N GLN A 128 7.27 7.97 16.35
CA GLN A 128 7.13 7.27 15.08
C GLN A 128 6.13 6.15 15.26
N GLN A 129 5.11 6.11 14.43
CA GLN A 129 4.00 5.18 14.57
C GLN A 129 3.96 4.21 13.38
N PRO A 130 4.17 2.90 13.61
CA PRO A 130 3.94 1.91 12.59
C PRO A 130 2.45 1.83 12.27
N SER A 131 2.12 1.67 11.01
CA SER A 131 0.74 1.64 10.52
C SER A 131 0.61 0.64 9.39
N ALA A 132 -0.52 -0.07 9.36
CA ALA A 132 -0.96 -0.86 8.23
C ALA A 132 -2.29 -0.24 7.73
N ILE A 133 -2.31 0.24 6.51
CA ILE A 133 -3.49 0.89 5.93
C ILE A 133 -3.95 0.17 4.67
N PRO A 134 -5.25 -0.07 4.49
CA PRO A 134 -5.78 -0.64 3.25
C PRO A 134 -5.65 0.36 2.10
N VAL A 135 -5.25 -0.15 0.93
CA VAL A 135 -5.12 0.61 -0.32
C VAL A 135 -6.13 0.14 -1.35
N LEU A 136 -6.26 -1.18 -1.51
CA LEU A 136 -7.25 -1.81 -2.39
C LEU A 136 -7.96 -2.97 -1.66
N PRO A 137 -9.25 -3.23 -1.99
CA PRO A 137 -10.13 -2.45 -2.84
C PRO A 137 -10.44 -1.07 -2.27
N LEU A 138 -10.81 -0.13 -3.15
CA LEU A 138 -11.24 1.21 -2.74
C LEU A 138 -12.60 1.09 -2.04
N LYS A 139 -12.58 0.95 -0.71
CA LYS A 139 -13.77 0.98 0.14
C LYS A 139 -14.09 2.45 0.47
N ASP A 140 -15.39 2.76 0.55
CA ASP A 140 -15.89 4.02 1.15
C ASP A 140 -15.58 5.33 0.41
N LEU A 141 -15.61 5.31 -0.93
CA LEU A 141 -15.72 6.59 -1.66
C LEU A 141 -17.04 7.34 -1.35
N THR A 142 -18.02 6.64 -0.73
CA THR A 142 -19.35 7.18 -0.44
C THR A 142 -19.59 7.50 1.03
N ASP A 143 -18.78 7.00 1.96
CA ASP A 143 -19.03 7.17 3.40
C ASP A 143 -18.37 8.45 3.92
N LYS A 144 -19.21 9.42 4.32
CA LYS A 144 -18.83 10.77 4.75
C LYS A 144 -18.18 10.84 6.15
N GLN A 145 -18.00 9.72 6.85
CA GLN A 145 -17.72 9.79 8.29
C GLN A 145 -16.26 9.61 8.71
N ASP A 146 -15.32 9.22 7.84
CA ASP A 146 -13.93 9.00 8.27
C ASP A 146 -12.84 9.60 7.36
N THR A 147 -13.03 10.84 6.95
CA THR A 147 -12.00 11.63 6.21
C THR A 147 -10.70 11.85 7.01
N LYS A 148 -10.66 11.47 8.29
CA LYS A 148 -9.46 11.60 9.12
C LYS A 148 -8.48 10.41 9.04
N SER A 149 -8.94 9.24 8.59
CA SER A 149 -8.13 8.00 8.61
C SER A 149 -7.24 7.82 7.37
N TYR A 150 -7.63 8.40 6.22
CA TYR A 150 -6.90 8.24 4.96
C TYR A 150 -5.96 9.40 4.61
N TYR A 151 -5.77 10.36 5.52
CA TYR A 151 -4.79 11.42 5.33
C TYR A 151 -3.40 10.86 5.62
N VAL A 152 -2.85 10.11 4.67
CA VAL A 152 -1.40 9.91 4.64
C VAL A 152 -0.83 11.27 4.25
N PRO A 153 -0.06 11.94 5.11
CA PRO A 153 0.60 13.17 4.72
C PRO A 153 1.43 12.85 3.48
N LEU A 154 1.17 13.58 2.41
CA LEU A 154 1.76 13.43 1.07
C LEU A 154 3.31 13.37 1.03
N CYS A 155 3.95 13.73 2.14
CA CYS A 155 5.40 13.74 2.28
C CYS A 155 6.06 12.37 2.54
N HIS A 156 5.28 11.29 2.72
CA HIS A 156 5.83 9.98 3.09
C HIS A 156 5.33 8.79 2.25
N VAL A 157 4.36 9.01 1.38
CA VAL A 157 4.03 8.04 0.33
C VAL A 157 4.73 8.52 -0.93
N PRO A 158 5.52 7.68 -1.61
CA PRO A 158 6.08 8.05 -2.89
C PRO A 158 4.97 8.58 -3.80
N LEU A 159 5.18 9.77 -4.38
CA LEU A 159 4.23 10.48 -5.26
C LEU A 159 3.66 9.61 -6.41
N CYS A 160 4.34 8.52 -6.71
CA CYS A 160 4.00 7.53 -7.72
C CYS A 160 2.71 6.75 -7.44
N PHE A 161 2.39 6.43 -6.19
CA PHE A 161 1.10 5.81 -5.86
C PHE A 161 -0.08 6.77 -6.09
N GLN A 162 0.19 8.08 -6.08
CA GLN A 162 -0.81 9.10 -6.39
C GLN A 162 -1.01 9.29 -7.89
N GLY A 163 0.04 9.17 -8.70
CA GLY A 163 -0.01 9.35 -10.16
C GLY A 163 -0.83 8.25 -10.84
N LEU A 164 -0.66 7.00 -10.43
CA LEU A 164 -1.38 5.87 -11.01
C LEU A 164 -2.90 5.94 -10.85
N MET A 165 -3.36 6.46 -9.70
CA MET A 165 -4.78 6.66 -9.46
C MET A 165 -5.37 7.78 -10.34
N THR A 166 -4.55 8.71 -10.84
CA THR A 166 -5.01 9.82 -11.68
C THR A 166 -5.04 9.49 -13.16
N ASP A 167 -4.09 8.69 -13.66
CA ASP A 167 -3.98 8.41 -15.11
C ASP A 167 -5.07 7.44 -15.59
N GLU A 168 -5.46 6.44 -14.80
CA GLU A 168 -6.58 5.56 -15.16
C GLU A 168 -7.95 6.23 -15.03
N LEU A 169 -8.11 7.22 -14.14
CA LEU A 169 -9.36 7.96 -14.00
C LEU A 169 -9.56 9.01 -15.11
N THR A 170 -8.46 9.54 -15.68
CA THR A 170 -8.54 10.43 -16.87
C THR A 170 -8.89 9.68 -18.14
N THR A 171 -8.53 8.41 -18.27
CA THR A 171 -8.90 7.57 -19.41
C THR A 171 -10.37 7.13 -19.40
N LEU A 172 -11.05 7.19 -18.24
CA LEU A 172 -12.47 6.85 -18.11
C LEU A 172 -13.41 8.05 -18.35
N SER A 173 -12.86 9.26 -18.54
CA SER A 173 -13.61 10.50 -18.78
C SER A 173 -13.71 10.92 -20.26
N HIS A 174 -13.34 10.06 -21.19
CA HIS A 174 -13.49 10.27 -22.63
C HIS A 174 -14.42 9.25 -23.28
#